data_a1477518bc1ef6a7349198d3f155711a
#
_entry.id   a1477518bc1ef6a7349198d3f155711a
#
_cell.length_a   1.000
_cell.length_b   1.000
_cell.length_c   1.000
_cell.angle_alpha   90.00
_cell.angle_beta   90.00
_cell.angle_gamma   90.00
#
_symmetry.space_group_name_H-M   'P 1'
#
loop_
_entity.id
_entity.type
_entity.pdbx_description
1 polymer ?
#
loop_
_entity_poly.entity_id
_entity_poly.type
_entity_poly.pdbx_seq_one_letter_code
_entity_poly.pdbx_strand_id
1 'polypeptide(L)'
;IYVSPSQIKKFSLRTGDTLEGAICAPKDNERYFGLVTVKAINFADPEKAKHKIHFDNLTPLYPDERFKLEIEDPTIKDQSARVIDLIAPIGKGQRSLIVAPPRTGKTVILQNIAHAIEKNQPDSYLIVLLVDERPEEVTDMQRSVKGEVISSTFDEPATRHVAVAEMVIEKAKRLVEHKRDVVILLDSITRLGRAYNTVVPSSGKVLTGCLLYTSDA
;
A
#
# COMPACT_ATOMS: atom_id res chain seq x y z
N ILE A 1 9.30 2.54 -18.76
CA ILE A 1 10.38 3.56 -18.75
C ILE A 1 11.68 2.84 -18.38
N TYR A 2 12.74 3.13 -19.13
CA TYR A 2 14.08 2.60 -18.85
C TYR A 2 14.87 3.60 -18.01
N VAL A 3 15.46 3.10 -16.93
CA VAL A 3 16.37 3.86 -16.08
C VAL A 3 17.78 3.29 -16.25
N SER A 4 18.74 4.13 -16.58
CA SER A 4 20.11 3.66 -16.85
C SER A 4 20.81 3.14 -15.58
N PRO A 5 21.68 2.11 -15.67
CA PRO A 5 22.44 1.63 -14.53
C PRO A 5 23.31 2.72 -13.86
N SER A 6 23.76 3.70 -14.63
CA SER A 6 24.51 4.85 -14.11
C SER A 6 23.65 5.74 -13.22
N GLN A 7 22.38 5.97 -13.60
CA GLN A 7 21.42 6.72 -12.76
C GLN A 7 21.05 5.94 -11.51
N ILE A 8 20.83 4.62 -11.62
CA ILE A 8 20.54 3.75 -10.47
C ILE A 8 21.68 3.84 -9.45
N LYS A 9 22.93 3.75 -9.89
CA LYS A 9 24.11 3.88 -9.01
C LYS A 9 24.27 5.28 -8.45
N LYS A 10 24.12 6.32 -9.30
CA LYS A 10 24.29 7.73 -8.90
C LYS A 10 23.34 8.14 -7.78
N PHE A 11 22.09 7.69 -7.83
CA PHE A 11 21.04 8.05 -6.88
C PHE A 11 20.73 6.94 -5.87
N SER A 12 21.49 5.83 -5.89
CA SER A 12 21.26 4.67 -5.02
C SER A 12 19.81 4.20 -5.02
N LEU A 13 19.23 4.10 -6.24
CA LEU A 13 17.83 3.74 -6.43
C LEU A 13 17.60 2.26 -6.08
N ARG A 14 16.45 2.00 -5.48
CA ARG A 14 15.99 0.67 -5.10
C ARG A 14 14.58 0.41 -5.63
N THR A 15 14.19 -0.86 -5.64
CA THR A 15 12.82 -1.25 -5.94
C THR A 15 11.85 -0.53 -5.00
N GLY A 16 10.76 0.00 -5.55
CA GLY A 16 9.76 0.77 -4.82
C GLY A 16 10.00 2.29 -4.79
N ASP A 17 11.17 2.78 -5.21
CA ASP A 17 11.39 4.22 -5.35
C ASP A 17 10.49 4.82 -6.44
N THR A 18 9.82 5.92 -6.12
CA THR A 18 9.04 6.73 -7.07
C THR A 18 9.92 7.82 -7.65
N LEU A 19 10.01 7.88 -8.98
CA LEU A 19 10.86 8.85 -9.68
C LEU A 19 10.02 9.86 -10.44
N GLU A 20 10.37 11.12 -10.31
CA GLU A 20 9.86 12.20 -11.15
C GLU A 20 11.00 12.77 -11.99
N GLY A 21 10.75 12.93 -13.30
CA GLY A 21 11.80 13.39 -14.17
C GLY A 21 11.35 13.59 -15.62
N ALA A 22 12.26 14.07 -16.44
CA ALA A 22 12.05 14.18 -17.89
C ALA A 22 12.37 12.86 -18.58
N ILE A 23 11.51 12.46 -19.51
CA ILE A 23 11.67 11.27 -20.34
C ILE A 23 11.90 11.69 -21.80
N CYS A 24 12.60 10.84 -22.55
CA CYS A 24 12.79 10.99 -23.98
C CYS A 24 12.06 9.84 -24.71
N ALA A 25 11.54 10.15 -25.90
CA ALA A 25 10.90 9.15 -26.73
C ALA A 25 11.91 8.06 -27.17
N PRO A 26 11.47 6.80 -27.33
CA PRO A 26 12.33 5.74 -27.81
C PRO A 26 12.82 6.05 -29.23
N LYS A 27 14.08 5.73 -29.49
CA LYS A 27 14.66 5.76 -30.86
C LYS A 27 14.23 4.52 -31.64
N ASP A 28 14.45 4.51 -32.96
CA ASP A 28 13.95 3.47 -33.86
C ASP A 28 14.23 2.01 -33.47
N ASN A 29 15.21 1.75 -32.59
CA ASN A 29 15.54 0.41 -32.05
C ASN A 29 15.25 0.21 -30.60
N GLU A 30 14.64 1.18 -29.91
CA GLU A 30 14.36 1.12 -28.46
C GLU A 30 12.87 0.88 -28.22
N ARG A 31 12.55 -0.04 -27.28
CA ARG A 31 11.15 -0.37 -26.91
C ARG A 31 10.59 0.51 -25.80
N TYR A 32 11.43 1.23 -25.07
CA TYR A 32 11.04 1.92 -23.84
C TYR A 32 11.48 3.39 -23.86
N PHE A 33 10.65 4.24 -23.28
CA PHE A 33 11.05 5.62 -22.99
C PHE A 33 12.22 5.64 -22.02
N GLY A 34 13.24 6.46 -22.32
CA GLY A 34 14.40 6.63 -21.46
C GLY A 34 14.22 7.75 -20.45
N LEU A 35 14.55 7.53 -19.16
CA LEU A 35 14.62 8.59 -18.18
C LEU A 35 15.90 9.42 -18.41
N VAL A 36 15.74 10.71 -18.73
CA VAL A 36 16.88 11.61 -19.04
C VAL A 36 17.39 12.27 -17.76
N THR A 37 16.48 12.90 -17.00
CA THR A 37 16.82 13.62 -15.79
C THR A 37 15.91 13.22 -14.65
N VAL A 38 16.45 13.08 -13.45
CA VAL A 38 15.70 12.86 -12.22
C VAL A 38 15.52 14.22 -11.53
N LYS A 39 14.27 14.63 -11.33
CA LYS A 39 13.90 15.88 -10.63
C LYS A 39 13.61 15.62 -9.16
N ALA A 40 12.90 14.56 -8.86
CA ALA A 40 12.58 14.17 -7.48
C ALA A 40 12.62 12.64 -7.31
N ILE A 41 12.95 12.19 -6.10
CA ILE A 41 12.91 10.80 -5.65
C ILE A 41 12.01 10.76 -4.42
N ASN A 42 10.93 9.96 -4.47
CA ASN A 42 9.94 9.86 -3.40
C ASN A 42 9.42 11.23 -2.94
N PHE A 43 9.17 12.13 -3.91
CA PHE A 43 8.70 13.51 -3.70
C PHE A 43 9.69 14.41 -2.95
N ALA A 44 10.97 14.04 -2.86
CA ALA A 44 12.03 14.82 -2.24
C ALA A 44 13.16 15.10 -3.22
N ASP A 45 13.99 16.09 -2.90
CA ASP A 45 15.18 16.41 -3.67
C ASP A 45 16.14 15.21 -3.73
N PRO A 46 16.69 14.87 -4.91
CA PRO A 46 17.62 13.76 -5.09
C PRO A 46 18.88 13.82 -4.20
N GLU A 47 19.35 15.01 -3.85
CA GLU A 47 20.51 15.16 -2.97
C GLU A 47 20.19 14.73 -1.52
N LYS A 48 18.97 15.01 -1.04
CA LYS A 48 18.51 14.56 0.29
C LYS A 48 18.31 13.04 0.34
N ALA A 49 17.98 12.43 -0.79
CA ALA A 49 17.78 10.97 -0.88
C ALA A 49 19.07 10.17 -0.64
N LYS A 50 20.26 10.74 -0.81
CA LYS A 50 21.55 10.05 -0.63
C LYS A 50 21.85 9.68 0.83
N HIS A 51 21.33 10.43 1.79
CA HIS A 51 21.62 10.26 3.23
C HIS A 51 20.50 9.58 4.00
N LYS A 52 19.63 8.83 3.32
CA LYS A 52 18.53 8.10 3.95
C LYS A 52 19.02 6.88 4.73
N ILE A 53 18.41 6.63 5.86
CA ILE A 53 18.58 5.36 6.60
C ILE A 53 17.67 4.31 5.95
N HIS A 54 18.22 3.15 5.62
CA HIS A 54 17.42 2.07 5.04
C HIS A 54 16.41 1.55 6.05
N PHE A 55 15.24 1.13 5.56
CA PHE A 55 14.14 0.64 6.38
C PHE A 55 14.56 -0.49 7.32
N ASP A 56 15.37 -1.42 6.84
CA ASP A 56 15.84 -2.57 7.59
C ASP A 56 16.76 -2.20 8.79
N ASN A 57 17.30 -0.97 8.78
CA ASN A 57 18.16 -0.43 9.86
C ASN A 57 17.39 0.47 10.83
N LEU A 58 16.07 0.66 10.62
CA LEU A 58 15.25 1.44 11.53
C LEU A 58 14.93 0.63 12.78
N THR A 59 14.97 1.29 13.93
CA THR A 59 14.59 0.67 15.20
C THR A 59 13.07 0.63 15.33
N PRO A 60 12.43 -0.54 15.47
CA PRO A 60 10.99 -0.62 15.68
C PRO A 60 10.63 -0.07 17.07
N LEU A 61 9.61 0.75 17.12
CA LEU A 61 9.06 1.34 18.35
C LEU A 61 7.63 0.86 18.57
N TYR A 62 7.18 0.91 19.81
CA TYR A 62 5.76 0.77 20.10
C TYR A 62 5.00 1.98 19.57
N PRO A 63 3.73 1.82 19.11
CA PRO A 63 2.89 2.93 18.69
C PRO A 63 2.62 3.90 19.84
N ASP A 64 3.22 5.06 19.81
CA ASP A 64 3.04 6.15 20.80
C ASP A 64 2.17 7.29 20.28
N GLU A 65 2.01 7.39 18.98
CA GLU A 65 1.19 8.38 18.30
C GLU A 65 -0.03 7.73 17.63
N ARG A 66 -1.22 8.23 17.96
CA ARG A 66 -2.50 7.70 17.49
C ARG A 66 -2.96 8.36 16.20
N PHE A 67 -3.54 7.58 15.31
CA PHE A 67 -4.39 8.08 14.22
C PHE A 67 -5.76 8.47 14.77
N LYS A 68 -6.14 9.74 14.69
CA LYS A 68 -7.50 10.19 15.01
C LYS A 68 -8.41 9.87 13.81
N LEU A 69 -9.36 8.98 13.99
CA LEU A 69 -10.34 8.60 12.97
C LEU A 69 -11.65 9.36 13.11
N GLU A 70 -11.99 9.84 14.31
CA GLU A 70 -13.21 10.63 14.50
C GLU A 70 -13.16 11.90 13.64
N ILE A 71 -14.19 12.08 12.83
CA ILE A 71 -14.40 13.27 12.03
C ILE A 71 -15.45 14.12 12.72
N GLU A 72 -15.09 15.32 13.15
CA GLU A 72 -15.98 16.29 13.77
C GLU A 72 -16.82 17.01 12.67
N ASP A 73 -17.81 16.31 12.14
CA ASP A 73 -18.70 16.82 11.09
C ASP A 73 -20.14 16.33 11.35
N PRO A 74 -21.06 17.22 11.71
CA PRO A 74 -22.43 16.85 12.06
C PRO A 74 -23.23 16.27 10.87
N THR A 75 -22.74 16.41 9.66
CA THR A 75 -23.40 15.86 8.46
C THR A 75 -23.12 14.37 8.28
N ILE A 76 -22.05 13.84 8.91
CA ILE A 76 -21.68 12.44 8.81
C ILE A 76 -22.52 11.63 9.79
N LYS A 77 -23.43 10.82 9.26
CA LYS A 77 -24.31 9.94 10.07
C LYS A 77 -23.59 8.68 10.55
N ASP A 78 -22.55 8.23 9.85
CA ASP A 78 -21.81 7.02 10.22
C ASP A 78 -20.82 7.32 11.35
N GLN A 79 -21.04 6.67 12.49
CA GLN A 79 -20.22 6.80 13.69
C GLN A 79 -19.15 5.72 13.81
N SER A 80 -18.94 4.90 12.76
CA SER A 80 -18.00 3.76 12.79
C SER A 80 -16.57 4.19 13.16
N ALA A 81 -16.09 5.29 12.60
CA ALA A 81 -14.76 5.83 12.88
C ALA A 81 -14.59 6.22 14.36
N ARG A 82 -15.61 6.84 14.95
CA ARG A 82 -15.63 7.20 16.38
C ARG A 82 -15.64 5.95 17.27
N VAL A 83 -16.42 4.94 16.91
CA VAL A 83 -16.47 3.66 17.64
C VAL A 83 -15.11 2.98 17.61
N ILE A 84 -14.42 2.97 16.47
CA ILE A 84 -13.07 2.42 16.35
C ILE A 84 -12.10 3.18 17.26
N ASP A 85 -12.13 4.51 17.25
CA ASP A 85 -11.26 5.33 18.09
C ASP A 85 -11.44 5.09 19.60
N LEU A 86 -12.66 4.73 20.01
CA LEU A 86 -12.99 4.47 21.42
C LEU A 86 -12.62 3.06 21.87
N ILE A 87 -12.82 2.05 21.00
CA ILE A 87 -12.70 0.64 21.38
C ILE A 87 -11.37 0.05 20.96
N ALA A 88 -10.89 0.42 19.76
CA ALA A 88 -9.71 -0.15 19.14
C ALA A 88 -8.87 0.94 18.44
N PRO A 89 -8.30 1.90 19.19
CA PRO A 89 -7.52 2.99 18.60
C PRO A 89 -6.35 2.46 17.80
N ILE A 90 -6.09 3.07 16.65
CA ILE A 90 -5.01 2.69 15.74
C ILE A 90 -3.85 3.68 15.90
N GLY A 91 -2.65 3.15 16.14
CA GLY A 91 -1.42 3.95 16.26
C GLY A 91 -0.53 3.86 15.02
N LYS A 92 0.35 4.84 14.84
CA LYS A 92 1.38 4.81 13.79
C LYS A 92 2.32 3.63 14.02
N GLY A 93 2.58 2.85 12.96
CA GLY A 93 3.37 1.61 13.05
C GLY A 93 2.59 0.38 13.51
N GLN A 94 1.31 0.52 13.87
CA GLN A 94 0.47 -0.61 14.29
C GLN A 94 -0.03 -1.40 13.07
N ARG A 95 -0.14 -2.73 13.27
CA ARG A 95 -0.86 -3.63 12.37
C ARG A 95 -2.21 -3.99 13.00
N SER A 96 -3.28 -3.70 12.28
CA SER A 96 -4.66 -3.97 12.71
C SER A 96 -5.33 -4.93 11.75
N LEU A 97 -6.21 -5.78 12.25
CA LEU A 97 -6.99 -6.73 11.46
C LEU A 97 -8.47 -6.45 11.63
N ILE A 98 -9.18 -6.29 10.52
CA ILE A 98 -10.63 -6.18 10.47
C ILE A 98 -11.19 -7.57 10.13
N VAL A 99 -11.81 -8.20 11.10
CA VAL A 99 -12.48 -9.50 10.91
C VAL A 99 -13.97 -9.26 10.77
N ALA A 100 -14.52 -9.68 9.63
CA ALA A 100 -15.93 -9.48 9.34
C ALA A 100 -16.46 -10.64 8.48
N PRO A 101 -17.65 -11.19 8.79
CA PRO A 101 -18.32 -12.11 7.90
C PRO A 101 -18.60 -11.50 6.52
N PRO A 102 -18.83 -12.30 5.49
CA PRO A 102 -19.21 -11.78 4.17
C PRO A 102 -20.45 -10.86 4.24
N ARG A 103 -20.44 -9.77 3.47
CA ARG A 103 -21.56 -8.79 3.35
C ARG A 103 -21.92 -8.04 4.63
N THR A 104 -21.00 -7.89 5.58
CA THR A 104 -21.24 -7.14 6.83
C THR A 104 -20.67 -5.72 6.81
N GLY A 105 -20.26 -5.20 5.65
CA GLY A 105 -19.80 -3.83 5.51
C GLY A 105 -18.30 -3.62 5.70
N LYS A 106 -17.45 -4.65 5.58
CA LYS A 106 -15.99 -4.54 5.67
C LYS A 106 -15.44 -3.42 4.78
N THR A 107 -15.84 -3.38 3.51
CA THR A 107 -15.39 -2.36 2.55
C THR A 107 -15.82 -0.96 2.97
N VAL A 108 -17.02 -0.80 3.54
CA VAL A 108 -17.51 0.48 4.06
C VAL A 108 -16.64 0.95 5.23
N ILE A 109 -16.28 0.04 6.15
CA ILE A 109 -15.37 0.37 7.27
C ILE A 109 -14.01 0.83 6.73
N LEU A 110 -13.45 0.14 5.73
CA LEU A 110 -12.18 0.53 5.11
C LEU A 110 -12.27 1.90 4.44
N GLN A 111 -13.37 2.20 3.73
CA GLN A 111 -13.61 3.51 3.13
C GLN A 111 -13.72 4.60 4.21
N ASN A 112 -14.42 4.34 5.29
CA ASN A 112 -14.53 5.29 6.41
C ASN A 112 -13.20 5.58 7.07
N ILE A 113 -12.37 4.55 7.28
CA ILE A 113 -11.00 4.73 7.79
C ILE A 113 -10.16 5.55 6.80
N ALA A 114 -10.25 5.25 5.50
CA ALA A 114 -9.55 6.01 4.46
C ALA A 114 -9.92 7.49 4.50
N HIS A 115 -11.21 7.81 4.47
CA HIS A 115 -11.71 9.18 4.53
C HIS A 115 -11.30 9.90 5.82
N ALA A 116 -11.31 9.19 6.95
CA ALA A 116 -10.88 9.75 8.23
C ALA A 116 -9.40 10.14 8.22
N ILE A 117 -8.54 9.27 7.69
CA ILE A 117 -7.10 9.52 7.56
C ILE A 117 -6.84 10.68 6.61
N GLU A 118 -7.50 10.71 5.44
CA GLU A 118 -7.36 11.80 4.47
C GLU A 118 -7.77 13.16 5.03
N LYS A 119 -8.82 13.19 5.87
CA LYS A 119 -9.32 14.43 6.46
C LYS A 119 -8.48 14.91 7.64
N ASN A 120 -8.12 13.99 8.53
CA ASN A 120 -7.46 14.33 9.79
C ASN A 120 -5.93 14.36 9.69
N GLN A 121 -5.36 13.66 8.69
CA GLN A 121 -3.92 13.52 8.52
C GLN A 121 -3.51 13.61 7.05
N PRO A 122 -3.64 14.78 6.44
CA PRO A 122 -3.38 15.00 5.00
C PRO A 122 -1.92 14.76 4.61
N ASP A 123 -0.99 14.79 5.56
CA ASP A 123 0.44 14.55 5.32
C ASP A 123 0.79 13.06 5.22
N SER A 124 -0.11 12.18 5.67
CA SER A 124 0.07 10.71 5.59
C SER A 124 -0.17 10.21 4.17
N TYR A 125 0.68 9.31 3.71
CA TYR A 125 0.54 8.69 2.40
C TYR A 125 -0.36 7.45 2.51
N LEU A 126 -1.56 7.55 1.97
CA LEU A 126 -2.55 6.47 1.99
C LEU A 126 -2.45 5.62 0.73
N ILE A 127 -2.26 4.31 0.92
CA ILE A 127 -2.30 3.29 -0.13
C ILE A 127 -3.44 2.34 0.18
N VAL A 128 -4.31 2.12 -0.80
CA VAL A 128 -5.34 1.07 -0.75
C VAL A 128 -4.92 -0.04 -1.70
N LEU A 129 -4.65 -1.22 -1.15
CA LEU A 129 -4.25 -2.40 -1.91
C LEU A 129 -5.42 -3.39 -1.98
N LEU A 130 -5.96 -3.57 -3.17
CA LEU A 130 -7.05 -4.50 -3.47
C LEU A 130 -6.48 -5.72 -4.19
N VAL A 131 -6.63 -6.91 -3.59
CA VAL A 131 -6.09 -8.16 -4.13
C VAL A 131 -7.22 -9.12 -4.44
N ASP A 132 -7.27 -9.58 -5.70
CA ASP A 132 -8.29 -10.53 -6.19
C ASP A 132 -9.72 -9.96 -6.03
N GLU A 133 -9.87 -8.62 -6.16
CA GLU A 133 -11.17 -7.95 -6.07
C GLU A 133 -11.80 -7.76 -7.45
N ARG A 134 -13.12 -7.47 -7.45
CA ARG A 134 -13.87 -7.25 -8.67
C ARG A 134 -13.59 -5.86 -9.24
N PRO A 135 -13.57 -5.69 -10.58
CA PRO A 135 -13.31 -4.39 -11.22
C PRO A 135 -14.26 -3.27 -10.78
N GLU A 136 -15.53 -3.59 -10.51
CA GLU A 136 -16.51 -2.63 -10.02
C GLU A 136 -16.17 -2.12 -8.61
N GLU A 137 -15.69 -3.00 -7.71
CA GLU A 137 -15.27 -2.62 -6.36
C GLU A 137 -13.99 -1.77 -6.39
N VAL A 138 -13.07 -2.09 -7.30
CA VAL A 138 -11.88 -1.28 -7.55
C VAL A 138 -12.25 0.12 -8.00
N THR A 139 -13.16 0.23 -8.97
CA THR A 139 -13.62 1.52 -9.51
C THR A 139 -14.32 2.34 -8.44
N ASP A 140 -15.15 1.71 -7.60
CA ASP A 140 -15.84 2.38 -6.51
C ASP A 140 -14.87 2.94 -5.47
N MET A 141 -13.87 2.13 -5.08
CA MET A 141 -12.80 2.58 -4.17
C MET A 141 -12.00 3.74 -4.77
N GLN A 142 -11.63 3.68 -6.06
CA GLN A 142 -10.90 4.75 -6.75
C GLN A 142 -11.68 6.08 -6.82
N ARG A 143 -13.01 6.02 -6.84
CA ARG A 143 -13.87 7.21 -6.85
C ARG A 143 -14.08 7.78 -5.45
N SER A 144 -14.08 6.92 -4.43
CA SER A 144 -14.38 7.32 -3.06
C SER A 144 -13.15 7.83 -2.30
N VAL A 145 -11.97 7.32 -2.58
CA VAL A 145 -10.73 7.60 -1.84
C VAL A 145 -9.77 8.42 -2.69
N LYS A 146 -9.15 9.46 -2.10
CA LYS A 146 -8.12 10.28 -2.77
C LYS A 146 -6.73 9.65 -2.71
N GLY A 147 -6.52 8.67 -1.81
CA GLY A 147 -5.29 7.92 -1.70
C GLY A 147 -4.95 7.13 -2.97
N GLU A 148 -3.75 6.59 -3.04
CA GLU A 148 -3.33 5.75 -4.16
C GLU A 148 -4.01 4.39 -4.06
N VAL A 149 -4.87 4.05 -5.03
CA VAL A 149 -5.52 2.74 -5.12
C VAL A 149 -4.75 1.87 -6.10
N ILE A 150 -4.17 0.80 -5.59
CA ILE A 150 -3.45 -0.22 -6.36
C ILE A 150 -4.26 -1.51 -6.29
N SER A 151 -4.53 -2.11 -7.44
CA SER A 151 -5.36 -3.29 -7.51
C SER A 151 -4.76 -4.37 -8.39
N SER A 152 -5.17 -5.59 -8.10
CA SER A 152 -4.98 -6.75 -8.93
C SER A 152 -6.31 -7.50 -8.93
N THR A 153 -6.94 -7.56 -10.11
CA THR A 153 -8.31 -8.08 -10.27
C THR A 153 -8.35 -9.60 -10.34
N PHE A 154 -9.52 -10.19 -10.10
CA PHE A 154 -9.70 -11.65 -9.98
C PHE A 154 -9.35 -12.44 -11.24
N ASP A 155 -9.30 -11.82 -12.40
CA ASP A 155 -8.92 -12.40 -13.70
C ASP A 155 -7.41 -12.50 -13.89
N GLU A 156 -6.60 -11.86 -13.04
CA GLU A 156 -5.15 -11.91 -13.08
C GLU A 156 -4.59 -13.18 -12.39
N PRO A 157 -3.42 -13.68 -12.80
CA PRO A 157 -2.81 -14.85 -12.17
C PRO A 157 -2.27 -14.54 -10.75
N ALA A 158 -2.20 -15.57 -9.90
CA ALA A 158 -1.72 -15.45 -8.51
C ALA A 158 -0.31 -14.82 -8.40
N THR A 159 0.57 -15.06 -9.37
CA THR A 159 1.90 -14.42 -9.45
C THR A 159 1.80 -12.90 -9.54
N ARG A 160 0.78 -12.37 -10.22
CA ARG A 160 0.55 -10.94 -10.35
C ARG A 160 0.10 -10.35 -9.01
N HIS A 161 -0.80 -11.04 -8.29
CA HIS A 161 -1.26 -10.62 -6.96
C HIS A 161 -0.07 -10.46 -5.99
N VAL A 162 0.82 -11.45 -5.96
CA VAL A 162 2.04 -11.41 -5.13
C VAL A 162 2.95 -10.28 -5.55
N ALA A 163 3.25 -10.15 -6.85
CA ALA A 163 4.14 -9.10 -7.35
C ALA A 163 3.64 -7.68 -7.05
N VAL A 164 2.32 -7.44 -7.16
CA VAL A 164 1.70 -6.15 -6.83
C VAL A 164 1.82 -5.87 -5.33
N ALA A 165 1.55 -6.86 -4.47
CA ALA A 165 1.67 -6.69 -3.03
C ALA A 165 3.12 -6.41 -2.61
N GLU A 166 4.10 -7.13 -3.15
CA GLU A 166 5.52 -6.88 -2.89
C GLU A 166 5.95 -5.48 -3.33
N MET A 167 5.49 -5.03 -4.50
CA MET A 167 5.77 -3.68 -4.99
C MET A 167 5.22 -2.60 -4.07
N VAL A 168 4.00 -2.79 -3.55
CA VAL A 168 3.37 -1.85 -2.59
C VAL A 168 4.17 -1.78 -1.30
N ILE A 169 4.60 -2.94 -0.76
CA ILE A 169 5.40 -2.99 0.47
C ILE A 169 6.75 -2.30 0.25
N GLU A 170 7.43 -2.58 -0.84
CA GLU A 170 8.70 -1.92 -1.14
C GLU A 170 8.54 -0.40 -1.34
N LYS A 171 7.48 0.04 -2.00
CA LYS A 171 7.15 1.46 -2.12
C LYS A 171 6.92 2.11 -0.75
N ALA A 172 6.15 1.45 0.12
CA ALA A 172 5.90 1.94 1.48
C ALA A 172 7.20 2.07 2.28
N LYS A 173 8.09 1.06 2.23
CA LYS A 173 9.41 1.13 2.88
C LYS A 173 10.22 2.33 2.38
N ARG A 174 10.23 2.60 1.06
CA ARG A 174 10.93 3.76 0.49
C ARG A 174 10.37 5.08 1.01
N LEU A 175 9.05 5.21 1.11
CA LEU A 175 8.42 6.42 1.65
C LEU A 175 8.75 6.64 3.13
N VAL A 176 8.76 5.56 3.94
CA VAL A 176 9.15 5.63 5.36
C VAL A 176 10.61 6.05 5.52
N GLU A 177 11.55 5.59 4.65
CA GLU A 177 12.94 6.06 4.63
C GLU A 177 13.05 7.58 4.41
N HIS A 178 12.04 8.18 3.76
CA HIS A 178 11.90 9.62 3.57
C HIS A 178 11.07 10.31 4.66
N LYS A 179 10.87 9.65 5.81
CA LYS A 179 10.13 10.17 6.97
C LYS A 179 8.68 10.54 6.68
N ARG A 180 8.04 9.81 5.76
CA ARG A 180 6.61 9.93 5.51
C ARG A 180 5.86 8.87 6.28
N ASP A 181 4.77 9.24 6.90
CA ASP A 181 3.82 8.32 7.48
C ASP A 181 3.06 7.62 6.34
N VAL A 182 3.05 6.30 6.37
CA VAL A 182 2.38 5.50 5.33
C VAL A 182 1.32 4.63 5.96
N VAL A 183 0.12 4.68 5.41
CA VAL A 183 -0.99 3.80 5.80
C VAL A 183 -1.32 2.91 4.61
N ILE A 184 -1.36 1.60 4.86
CA ILE A 184 -1.77 0.61 3.86
C ILE A 184 -3.08 -0.03 4.32
N LEU A 185 -4.13 0.14 3.55
CA LEU A 185 -5.40 -0.58 3.71
C LEU A 185 -5.41 -1.75 2.72
N LEU A 186 -5.44 -2.97 3.25
CA LEU A 186 -5.40 -4.20 2.44
C LEU A 186 -6.77 -4.89 2.44
N ASP A 187 -7.35 -5.07 1.29
CA ASP A 187 -8.51 -5.93 1.04
C ASP A 187 -8.19 -6.97 -0.04
N SER A 188 -8.01 -8.27 0.24
CA SER A 188 -8.00 -8.85 1.57
C SER A 188 -6.74 -9.71 1.81
N ILE A 189 -6.32 -9.79 3.06
CA ILE A 189 -5.17 -10.62 3.45
C ILE A 189 -5.40 -12.12 3.17
N THR A 190 -6.64 -12.60 3.27
CA THR A 190 -7.00 -13.99 2.96
C THR A 190 -6.70 -14.33 1.50
N ARG A 191 -7.10 -13.47 0.58
CA ARG A 191 -6.87 -13.67 -0.86
C ARG A 191 -5.39 -13.57 -1.21
N LEU A 192 -4.68 -12.63 -0.59
CA LEU A 192 -3.22 -12.53 -0.72
C LEU A 192 -2.53 -13.80 -0.22
N GLY A 193 -2.93 -14.33 0.94
CA GLY A 193 -2.40 -15.57 1.48
C GLY A 193 -2.64 -16.78 0.56
N ARG A 194 -3.81 -16.87 -0.08
CA ARG A 194 -4.08 -17.89 -1.11
C ARG A 194 -3.15 -17.76 -2.32
N ALA A 195 -2.92 -16.53 -2.79
CA ALA A 195 -2.00 -16.27 -3.89
C ALA A 195 -0.56 -16.71 -3.55
N TYR A 196 -0.08 -16.40 -2.36
CA TYR A 196 1.23 -16.86 -1.89
C TYR A 196 1.30 -18.39 -1.81
N ASN A 197 0.28 -19.06 -1.29
CA ASN A 197 0.24 -20.53 -1.23
C ASN A 197 0.31 -21.19 -2.62
N THR A 198 -0.20 -20.51 -3.65
CA THR A 198 -0.14 -21.01 -5.03
C THR A 198 1.23 -20.79 -5.67
N VAL A 199 1.90 -19.69 -5.33
CA VAL A 199 3.15 -19.26 -5.99
C VAL A 199 4.39 -19.84 -5.31
N VAL A 200 4.39 -19.95 -3.99
CA VAL A 200 5.54 -20.45 -3.23
C VAL A 200 5.67 -21.96 -3.39
N PRO A 201 6.87 -22.48 -3.72
CA PRO A 201 7.08 -23.92 -3.81
C PRO A 201 6.71 -24.64 -2.50
N SER A 202 6.02 -25.77 -2.63
CA SER A 202 5.63 -26.59 -1.47
C SER A 202 6.87 -27.02 -0.68
N SER A 203 6.88 -26.73 0.62
CA SER A 203 7.94 -27.17 1.55
C SER A 203 7.80 -28.66 1.95
N GLY A 204 6.87 -29.39 1.33
CA GLY A 204 6.56 -30.79 1.68
C GLY A 204 5.67 -30.94 2.93
N LYS A 205 5.53 -29.90 3.74
CA LYS A 205 4.54 -29.83 4.82
C LYS A 205 3.40 -28.93 4.36
N VAL A 206 2.39 -29.50 3.76
CA VAL A 206 1.16 -28.79 3.43
C VAL A 206 0.46 -28.50 4.76
N LEU A 207 0.62 -27.31 5.27
CA LEU A 207 -0.34 -26.78 6.21
C LEU A 207 -1.67 -26.71 5.43
N THR A 208 -2.58 -27.59 5.79
CA THR A 208 -3.91 -27.66 5.20
C THR A 208 -4.46 -26.24 5.08
N GLY A 209 -5.10 -25.91 3.96
CA GLY A 209 -5.77 -24.63 3.74
C GLY A 209 -6.83 -24.27 4.79
N CYS A 210 -7.03 -25.12 5.80
CA CYS A 210 -7.88 -24.94 6.97
C CYS A 210 -7.60 -23.64 7.73
N LEU A 211 -6.37 -23.20 7.85
CA LEU A 211 -6.06 -21.93 8.56
C LEU A 211 -6.54 -20.70 7.79
N LEU A 212 -6.66 -20.79 6.46
CA LEU A 212 -7.24 -19.72 5.64
C LEU A 212 -8.75 -19.86 5.47
N TYR A 213 -9.30 -21.07 5.62
CA TYR A 213 -10.73 -21.33 5.55
C TYR A 213 -11.48 -20.85 6.80
N THR A 214 -10.85 -20.89 7.96
CA THR A 214 -11.46 -20.43 9.22
C THR A 214 -11.57 -18.91 9.32
N SER A 215 -10.89 -18.15 8.48
CA SER A 215 -11.02 -16.69 8.44
C SER A 215 -12.17 -16.21 7.54
N ASP A 216 -12.75 -17.08 6.72
CA ASP A 216 -13.88 -16.79 5.83
C ASP A 216 -15.22 -17.44 6.31
N ALA A 217 -15.20 -18.14 7.45
CA ALA A 217 -16.38 -18.77 8.04
C ALA A 217 -17.09 -17.83 9.01
#